data_6332af89a5c642651664b9ec02942e6c
#
_entry.id   6332af89a5c642651664b9ec02942e6c
#
_cell.length_a   1.000
_cell.length_b   1.000
_cell.length_c   1.000
_cell.angle_alpha   90.00
_cell.angle_beta   90.00
_cell.angle_gamma   90.00
#
_symmetry.space_group_name_H-M   'P 1'
#
loop_
_entity.id
_entity.type
_entity.pdbx_description
1 polymer ?
#
loop_
_entity_poly.entity_id
_entity_poly.type
_entity_poly.pdbx_seq_one_letter_code
_entity_poly.pdbx_strand_id
1 'polypeptide(L)'
;MEKKLYKLKKKFLIILSLFFIHSSYGKDEIKIGISTFLSGGAASSFGIPLKQGLEFMFNAINEGKVPAPYNTPGIGGKKVSFFFIDEAGGATKQVSEFRNMVQRQKVDVVMGYISSGDCLAIPAVAEELKQLTILIDCGTPRVFEDASYKYVFRTGPHAAMDNIAGALYLKRKGITPKKIAAINQNYAWGQDSWADFKGSIDIFFPGTSIVSEQFPKFLSGQYGSEISAMMVAKPDLIHSSMWGGDLESFIIQGATRGLFRNSKVFLSAGDHVLPSLGRNMPEGVIVGARGPHGDLAPDTELANWFKENIKKELGIKMTTQPMHKGAMAALFLKKAYDQAIKENSVFPSTEDVIKFMEGLTWDTPSGPAYMALGNGHQAIQAMALGVTAWDKKEKRAKLIDIEYFKAECVNPPEGIKALDWIKGGFKGSNC
;
A
#
# COMPACT_ATOMS: atom_id res chain seq x y z
N MET A 1 53.80 13.49 -55.28
CA MET A 1 52.32 13.33 -55.19
C MET A 1 51.92 12.52 -53.96
N GLU A 2 52.63 11.51 -53.55
CA GLU A 2 52.29 10.66 -52.38
C GLU A 2 52.30 11.34 -51.01
N LYS A 3 53.19 12.28 -50.74
CA LYS A 3 53.23 12.99 -49.44
C LYS A 3 52.02 13.91 -49.20
N LYS A 4 51.35 14.37 -50.24
CA LYS A 4 50.13 15.18 -50.13
C LYS A 4 48.86 14.29 -49.83
N LEU A 5 48.83 13.09 -50.36
CA LEU A 5 47.76 12.12 -50.08
C LEU A 5 47.82 11.61 -48.61
N TYR A 6 49.02 11.42 -48.07
CA TYR A 6 49.20 10.95 -46.68
C TYR A 6 48.74 11.98 -45.64
N LYS A 7 49.00 13.27 -45.90
CA LYS A 7 48.49 14.36 -45.03
C LYS A 7 46.98 14.54 -45.10
N LEU A 8 46.35 14.28 -46.26
CA LEU A 8 44.90 14.33 -46.38
C LEU A 8 44.22 13.13 -45.66
N LYS A 9 44.77 11.92 -45.79
CA LYS A 9 44.27 10.75 -45.06
C LYS A 9 44.36 10.90 -43.53
N LYS A 10 45.45 11.52 -43.01
CA LYS A 10 45.61 11.77 -41.57
C LYS A 10 44.65 12.86 -41.05
N LYS A 11 44.31 13.86 -41.83
CA LYS A 11 43.29 14.86 -41.46
C LYS A 11 41.86 14.30 -41.52
N PHE A 12 41.58 13.37 -42.44
CA PHE A 12 40.28 12.72 -42.55
C PHE A 12 40.05 11.69 -41.42
N LEU A 13 41.12 11.01 -40.97
CA LEU A 13 41.04 10.10 -39.80
C LEU A 13 40.85 10.85 -38.46
N ILE A 14 41.39 12.04 -38.35
CA ILE A 14 41.24 12.88 -37.13
C ILE A 14 39.83 13.54 -37.08
N ILE A 15 39.21 13.82 -38.22
CA ILE A 15 37.85 14.34 -38.30
C ILE A 15 36.80 13.24 -38.06
N LEU A 16 37.10 11.99 -38.41
CA LEU A 16 36.17 10.86 -38.17
C LEU A 16 36.20 10.38 -36.71
N SER A 17 37.26 10.64 -35.96
CA SER A 17 37.31 10.28 -34.52
C SER A 17 36.67 11.32 -33.58
N LEU A 18 36.26 12.48 -34.11
CA LEU A 18 35.57 13.53 -33.33
C LEU A 18 34.02 13.48 -33.45
N PHE A 19 33.45 12.54 -34.21
CA PHE A 19 32.01 12.41 -34.39
C PHE A 19 31.40 11.24 -33.65
N PHE A 20 32.13 10.50 -32.79
CA PHE A 20 31.60 9.54 -31.84
C PHE A 20 31.72 10.01 -30.39
N ILE A 21 31.45 11.30 -30.15
CA ILE A 21 30.90 11.64 -28.84
C ILE A 21 29.41 11.20 -28.94
N HIS A 22 29.15 9.95 -28.60
CA HIS A 22 27.81 9.58 -28.15
C HIS A 22 27.53 10.50 -26.97
N SER A 23 26.87 11.63 -27.21
CA SER A 23 26.13 12.28 -26.16
C SER A 23 25.09 11.26 -25.74
N SER A 24 25.41 10.47 -24.75
CA SER A 24 24.47 9.85 -23.87
C SER A 24 23.67 11.00 -23.25
N TYR A 25 22.71 11.55 -24.00
CA TYR A 25 21.64 12.35 -23.44
C TYR A 25 20.90 11.40 -22.50
N GLY A 26 21.35 11.38 -21.26
CA GLY A 26 20.59 10.72 -20.20
C GLY A 26 19.17 11.26 -20.29
N LYS A 27 18.16 10.38 -20.29
CA LYS A 27 16.75 10.81 -20.24
C LYS A 27 16.60 11.92 -19.22
N ASP A 28 15.99 13.04 -19.57
CA ASP A 28 15.76 14.19 -18.67
C ASP A 28 14.64 13.93 -17.67
N GLU A 29 13.98 12.78 -17.77
CA GLU A 29 12.87 12.37 -16.94
C GLU A 29 12.95 10.90 -16.50
N ILE A 30 12.26 10.59 -15.40
CA ILE A 30 11.91 9.23 -14.97
C ILE A 30 10.46 9.00 -15.33
N LYS A 31 10.19 8.00 -16.17
CA LYS A 31 8.86 7.66 -16.63
C LYS A 31 8.27 6.52 -15.79
N ILE A 32 7.11 6.75 -15.16
CA ILE A 32 6.46 5.80 -14.27
C ILE A 32 5.12 5.37 -14.85
N GLY A 33 4.91 4.06 -15.00
CA GLY A 33 3.60 3.47 -15.30
C GLY A 33 2.92 3.01 -14.02
N ILE A 34 1.66 3.41 -13.80
CA ILE A 34 0.96 3.18 -12.53
C ILE A 34 -0.34 2.42 -12.78
N SER A 35 -0.51 1.27 -12.11
CA SER A 35 -1.76 0.50 -12.12
C SER A 35 -2.57 0.78 -10.85
N THR A 36 -3.83 1.16 -11.02
CA THR A 36 -4.80 1.35 -9.93
C THR A 36 -6.23 1.23 -10.46
N PHE A 37 -7.21 0.94 -9.61
CA PHE A 37 -8.61 0.86 -10.04
C PHE A 37 -9.14 2.24 -10.45
N LEU A 38 -9.42 2.41 -11.74
CA LEU A 38 -10.03 3.63 -12.30
C LEU A 38 -11.50 3.42 -12.62
N SER A 39 -11.97 2.17 -12.64
CA SER A 39 -13.35 1.80 -12.87
C SER A 39 -13.83 0.70 -11.93
N GLY A 40 -15.15 0.45 -11.90
CA GLY A 40 -15.77 -0.58 -11.06
C GLY A 40 -15.87 -0.21 -9.58
N GLY A 41 -16.30 -1.18 -8.76
CA GLY A 41 -16.63 -0.96 -7.35
C GLY A 41 -15.45 -0.63 -6.44
N ALA A 42 -14.20 -0.81 -6.89
CA ALA A 42 -13.01 -0.46 -6.14
C ALA A 42 -12.46 0.94 -6.47
N ALA A 43 -13.02 1.63 -7.47
CA ALA A 43 -12.46 2.89 -7.95
C ALA A 43 -12.71 4.05 -6.99
N SER A 44 -13.96 4.36 -6.66
CA SER A 44 -14.34 5.62 -6.00
C SER A 44 -13.73 5.82 -4.62
N SER A 45 -13.76 4.79 -3.78
CA SER A 45 -13.26 4.89 -2.39
C SER A 45 -11.82 4.43 -2.23
N PHE A 46 -11.21 3.81 -3.26
CA PHE A 46 -9.86 3.28 -3.15
C PHE A 46 -8.92 3.68 -4.30
N GLY A 47 -9.20 3.26 -5.53
CA GLY A 47 -8.28 3.46 -6.66
C GLY A 47 -8.10 4.93 -7.05
N ILE A 48 -9.16 5.72 -7.10
CA ILE A 48 -9.10 7.17 -7.39
C ILE A 48 -8.37 7.93 -6.26
N PRO A 49 -8.63 7.69 -4.96
CA PRO A 49 -7.81 8.28 -3.90
C PRO A 49 -6.33 7.93 -3.98
N LEU A 50 -5.95 6.67 -4.33
CA LEU A 50 -4.55 6.32 -4.57
C LEU A 50 -3.94 7.14 -5.71
N LYS A 51 -4.66 7.24 -6.84
CA LYS A 51 -4.26 8.08 -7.97
C LYS A 51 -4.01 9.52 -7.53
N GLN A 52 -4.95 10.13 -6.82
CA GLN A 52 -4.85 11.50 -6.31
C GLN A 52 -3.64 11.70 -5.38
N GLY A 53 -3.38 10.75 -4.48
CA GLY A 53 -2.22 10.80 -3.59
C GLY A 53 -0.89 10.76 -4.34
N LEU A 54 -0.78 9.92 -5.38
CA LEU A 54 0.40 9.83 -6.25
C LEU A 54 0.58 11.08 -7.12
N GLU A 55 -0.49 11.59 -7.74
CA GLU A 55 -0.46 12.81 -8.55
C GLU A 55 0.01 14.00 -7.72
N PHE A 56 -0.59 14.19 -6.54
CA PHE A 56 -0.19 15.24 -5.60
C PHE A 56 1.29 15.14 -5.25
N MET A 57 1.75 13.95 -4.84
CA MET A 57 3.13 13.77 -4.40
C MET A 57 4.14 13.93 -5.53
N PHE A 58 3.92 13.37 -6.71
CA PHE A 58 4.84 13.54 -7.83
C PHE A 58 4.91 14.99 -8.34
N ASN A 59 3.79 15.69 -8.33
CA ASN A 59 3.78 17.13 -8.64
C ASN A 59 4.59 17.92 -7.60
N ALA A 60 4.34 17.68 -6.30
CA ALA A 60 5.10 18.32 -5.24
C ALA A 60 6.60 17.98 -5.27
N ILE A 61 6.97 16.75 -5.59
CA ILE A 61 8.37 16.30 -5.79
C ILE A 61 8.98 17.05 -6.97
N ASN A 62 8.30 17.13 -8.12
CA ASN A 62 8.80 17.84 -9.29
C ASN A 62 9.08 19.31 -9.01
N GLU A 63 8.29 19.93 -8.15
CA GLU A 63 8.41 21.34 -7.77
C GLU A 63 9.32 21.60 -6.56
N GLY A 64 9.85 20.52 -5.91
CA GLY A 64 10.65 20.63 -4.70
C GLY A 64 9.90 21.20 -3.49
N LYS A 65 8.58 21.01 -3.44
CA LYS A 65 7.67 21.53 -2.39
C LYS A 65 7.49 20.59 -1.20
N VAL A 66 7.97 19.35 -1.28
CA VAL A 66 7.90 18.41 -0.16
C VAL A 66 8.87 18.88 0.93
N PRO A 67 8.50 18.84 2.23
CA PRO A 67 9.41 19.19 3.32
C PRO A 67 10.73 18.39 3.30
N ALA A 68 11.76 18.93 3.94
CA ALA A 68 13.01 18.20 4.13
C ALA A 68 12.77 16.82 4.77
N PRO A 69 13.51 15.77 4.38
CA PRO A 69 14.68 15.78 3.50
C PRO A 69 14.36 15.65 2.00
N TYR A 70 13.10 15.81 1.56
CA TYR A 70 12.64 15.58 0.20
C TYR A 70 12.48 16.85 -0.66
N ASN A 71 13.00 17.97 -0.18
CA ASN A 71 12.80 19.30 -0.79
C ASN A 71 13.65 19.59 -2.03
N THR A 72 14.38 18.60 -2.56
CA THR A 72 15.07 18.72 -3.85
C THR A 72 14.09 18.42 -4.99
N PRO A 73 14.06 19.26 -6.08
CA PRO A 73 13.16 19.02 -7.21
C PRO A 73 13.44 17.70 -7.93
N GLY A 74 12.37 16.99 -8.30
CA GLY A 74 12.44 15.73 -9.04
C GLY A 74 12.93 14.56 -8.21
N ILE A 75 13.22 13.45 -8.89
CA ILE A 75 13.85 12.25 -8.34
C ILE A 75 15.25 12.17 -8.91
N GLY A 76 16.26 12.28 -8.04
CA GLY A 76 17.63 12.37 -8.50
C GLY A 76 17.90 13.53 -9.43
N GLY A 77 17.20 14.65 -9.25
CA GLY A 77 17.29 15.83 -10.10
C GLY A 77 16.56 15.73 -11.43
N LYS A 78 15.93 14.58 -11.74
CA LYS A 78 15.14 14.39 -12.97
C LYS A 78 13.66 14.60 -12.71
N LYS A 79 12.95 15.19 -13.68
CA LYS A 79 11.49 15.32 -13.62
C LYS A 79 10.83 13.94 -13.65
N VAL A 80 9.79 13.75 -12.86
CA VAL A 80 8.94 12.57 -12.92
C VAL A 80 7.81 12.80 -13.91
N SER A 81 7.71 11.93 -14.92
CA SER A 81 6.54 11.81 -15.77
C SER A 81 5.82 10.50 -15.44
N PHE A 82 4.49 10.52 -15.44
CA PHE A 82 3.70 9.36 -15.04
C PHE A 82 2.37 9.29 -15.78
N PHE A 83 1.83 8.08 -15.89
CA PHE A 83 0.50 7.84 -16.41
C PHE A 83 -0.14 6.66 -15.66
N PHE A 84 -1.46 6.59 -15.72
CA PHE A 84 -2.25 5.56 -15.03
C PHE A 84 -2.90 4.61 -16.00
N ILE A 85 -2.97 3.33 -15.63
CA ILE A 85 -3.79 2.30 -16.26
C ILE A 85 -4.81 1.76 -15.25
N ASP A 86 -5.93 1.25 -15.77
CA ASP A 86 -6.99 0.69 -14.95
C ASP A 86 -6.69 -0.75 -14.54
N GLU A 87 -6.58 -0.99 -13.22
CA GLU A 87 -6.35 -2.30 -12.62
C GLU A 87 -7.55 -3.25 -12.76
N ALA A 88 -8.73 -2.75 -13.09
CA ALA A 88 -9.90 -3.60 -13.31
C ALA A 88 -9.67 -4.61 -14.45
N GLY A 89 -10.17 -5.85 -14.27
CA GLY A 89 -10.08 -6.91 -15.27
C GLY A 89 -9.25 -8.12 -14.88
N GLY A 90 -8.62 -8.09 -13.70
CA GLY A 90 -7.92 -9.23 -13.09
C GLY A 90 -6.55 -9.54 -13.66
N ALA A 91 -5.88 -10.51 -13.07
CA ALA A 91 -4.45 -10.77 -13.21
C ALA A 91 -3.98 -10.98 -14.66
N THR A 92 -4.73 -11.69 -15.50
CA THR A 92 -4.35 -11.92 -16.92
C THR A 92 -4.25 -10.61 -17.70
N LYS A 93 -5.23 -9.69 -17.50
CA LYS A 93 -5.18 -8.37 -18.12
C LYS A 93 -4.00 -7.57 -17.56
N GLN A 94 -3.79 -7.58 -16.25
CA GLN A 94 -2.72 -6.81 -15.62
C GLN A 94 -1.32 -7.27 -16.07
N VAL A 95 -1.07 -8.57 -16.27
CA VAL A 95 0.17 -9.07 -16.86
C VAL A 95 0.37 -8.55 -18.28
N SER A 96 -0.69 -8.51 -19.10
CA SER A 96 -0.63 -7.96 -20.45
C SER A 96 -0.32 -6.45 -20.44
N GLU A 97 -1.00 -5.68 -19.59
CA GLU A 97 -0.77 -4.25 -19.46
C GLU A 97 0.63 -3.94 -18.88
N PHE A 98 1.13 -4.76 -17.96
CA PHE A 98 2.50 -4.65 -17.46
C PHE A 98 3.51 -4.76 -18.61
N ARG A 99 3.37 -5.80 -19.46
CA ARG A 99 4.22 -5.96 -20.66
C ARG A 99 4.10 -4.77 -21.61
N ASN A 100 2.91 -4.23 -21.79
CA ASN A 100 2.68 -3.04 -22.61
C ASN A 100 3.42 -1.81 -22.03
N MET A 101 3.31 -1.55 -20.72
CA MET A 101 4.03 -0.46 -20.05
C MET A 101 5.54 -0.58 -20.24
N VAL A 102 6.10 -1.76 -20.06
CA VAL A 102 7.55 -2.00 -20.14
C VAL A 102 8.03 -1.99 -21.59
N GLN A 103 7.42 -2.80 -22.46
CA GLN A 103 7.97 -3.04 -23.79
C GLN A 103 7.60 -1.95 -24.81
N ARG A 104 6.40 -1.36 -24.72
CA ARG A 104 5.93 -0.33 -25.64
C ARG A 104 6.05 1.07 -25.09
N GLN A 105 5.59 1.29 -23.86
CA GLN A 105 5.63 2.61 -23.23
C GLN A 105 7.03 2.97 -22.70
N LYS A 106 7.94 1.96 -22.54
CA LYS A 106 9.32 2.15 -22.08
C LYS A 106 9.42 2.87 -20.75
N VAL A 107 8.60 2.47 -19.78
CA VAL A 107 8.66 3.02 -18.42
C VAL A 107 9.95 2.61 -17.71
N ASP A 108 10.45 3.48 -16.84
CA ASP A 108 11.63 3.20 -16.01
C ASP A 108 11.23 2.44 -14.74
N VAL A 109 10.02 2.73 -14.20
CA VAL A 109 9.46 2.08 -13.02
C VAL A 109 8.00 1.75 -13.26
N VAL A 110 7.56 0.58 -12.80
CA VAL A 110 6.13 0.25 -12.65
C VAL A 110 5.75 0.39 -11.18
N MET A 111 4.64 1.05 -10.90
CA MET A 111 4.11 1.20 -9.54
C MET A 111 2.63 0.83 -9.50
N GLY A 112 2.13 0.51 -8.32
CA GLY A 112 0.69 0.33 -8.14
C GLY A 112 0.31 -1.01 -7.56
N TYR A 113 -0.81 -1.50 -8.04
CA TYR A 113 -1.48 -2.73 -7.65
C TYR A 113 -2.03 -2.73 -6.22
N ILE A 114 -3.35 -2.87 -6.15
CA ILE A 114 -4.14 -2.94 -4.92
C ILE A 114 -4.61 -4.37 -4.67
N SER A 115 -5.02 -5.07 -5.73
CA SER A 115 -5.52 -6.44 -5.65
C SER A 115 -4.40 -7.44 -5.31
N SER A 116 -4.59 -8.23 -4.25
CA SER A 116 -3.66 -9.31 -3.92
C SER A 116 -3.57 -10.38 -5.02
N GLY A 117 -4.62 -10.57 -5.81
CA GLY A 117 -4.60 -11.48 -6.96
C GLY A 117 -3.64 -11.00 -8.06
N ASP A 118 -3.64 -9.70 -8.34
CA ASP A 118 -2.75 -9.10 -9.33
C ASP A 118 -1.30 -9.12 -8.83
N CYS A 119 -1.08 -8.77 -7.56
CA CYS A 119 0.25 -8.81 -6.96
C CYS A 119 0.90 -10.20 -6.86
N LEU A 120 0.12 -11.27 -6.90
CA LEU A 120 0.67 -12.62 -7.01
C LEU A 120 1.10 -12.98 -8.44
N ALA A 121 0.57 -12.28 -9.45
CA ALA A 121 0.88 -12.55 -10.86
C ALA A 121 2.00 -11.64 -11.41
N ILE A 122 2.08 -10.39 -10.96
CA ILE A 122 2.99 -9.37 -11.49
C ILE A 122 4.48 -9.68 -11.22
N PRO A 123 4.91 -10.18 -10.05
CA PRO A 123 6.32 -10.38 -9.77
C PRO A 123 7.04 -11.26 -10.78
N ALA A 124 6.41 -12.33 -11.27
CA ALA A 124 7.03 -13.22 -12.24
C ALA A 124 7.38 -12.51 -13.55
N VAL A 125 6.50 -11.65 -14.07
CA VAL A 125 6.75 -10.88 -15.30
C VAL A 125 7.70 -9.71 -15.04
N ALA A 126 7.71 -9.14 -13.85
CA ALA A 126 8.68 -8.11 -13.45
C ALA A 126 10.11 -8.66 -13.45
N GLU A 127 10.33 -9.84 -12.87
CA GLU A 127 11.62 -10.54 -12.88
C GLU A 127 12.06 -10.94 -14.30
N GLU A 128 11.15 -11.50 -15.09
CA GLU A 128 11.40 -11.86 -16.50
C GLU A 128 11.92 -10.66 -17.31
N LEU A 129 11.28 -9.50 -17.13
CA LEU A 129 11.62 -8.27 -17.86
C LEU A 129 12.67 -7.41 -17.17
N LYS A 130 13.16 -7.81 -15.99
CA LYS A 130 14.09 -7.05 -15.13
C LYS A 130 13.58 -5.63 -14.86
N GLN A 131 12.28 -5.50 -14.61
CA GLN A 131 11.60 -4.23 -14.46
C GLN A 131 11.42 -3.86 -12.99
N LEU A 132 12.04 -2.77 -12.56
CA LEU A 132 11.81 -2.23 -11.21
C LEU A 132 10.31 -1.98 -11.00
N THR A 133 9.76 -2.64 -9.98
CA THR A 133 8.34 -2.65 -9.69
C THR A 133 8.09 -2.41 -8.21
N ILE A 134 7.23 -1.44 -7.90
CA ILE A 134 6.84 -1.09 -6.53
C ILE A 134 5.36 -1.41 -6.34
N LEU A 135 5.07 -2.48 -5.62
CA LEU A 135 3.73 -2.83 -5.19
C LEU A 135 3.30 -1.89 -4.05
N ILE A 136 2.12 -1.28 -4.16
CA ILE A 136 1.71 -0.23 -3.22
C ILE A 136 0.84 -0.78 -2.08
N ASP A 137 -0.22 -1.52 -2.40
CA ASP A 137 -1.23 -1.79 -1.37
C ASP A 137 -1.80 -3.20 -1.32
N CYS A 138 -1.38 -4.12 -2.15
CA CYS A 138 -1.80 -5.52 -2.01
C CYS A 138 -1.34 -6.12 -0.68
N GLY A 139 -2.24 -6.85 -0.01
CA GLY A 139 -2.01 -7.24 1.39
C GLY A 139 -1.62 -8.69 1.63
N THR A 140 -1.70 -9.60 0.65
CA THR A 140 -1.30 -10.99 0.87
C THR A 140 0.17 -11.11 1.32
N PRO A 141 0.51 -11.83 2.40
CA PRO A 141 1.90 -12.03 2.80
C PRO A 141 2.66 -12.93 1.82
N ARG A 142 1.94 -13.76 1.04
CA ARG A 142 2.52 -14.78 0.13
C ARG A 142 3.49 -14.20 -0.90
N VAL A 143 3.38 -12.91 -1.26
CA VAL A 143 4.28 -12.29 -2.25
C VAL A 143 5.74 -12.50 -1.87
N PHE A 144 6.10 -12.26 -0.60
CA PHE A 144 7.49 -12.38 -0.14
C PHE A 144 7.72 -13.54 0.85
N GLU A 145 6.66 -14.22 1.29
CA GLU A 145 6.79 -15.43 2.11
C GLU A 145 6.95 -16.71 1.29
N ASP A 146 6.46 -16.71 0.04
CA ASP A 146 6.51 -17.90 -0.84
C ASP A 146 7.58 -17.78 -1.93
N ALA A 147 8.13 -16.57 -2.16
CA ALA A 147 9.15 -16.33 -3.16
C ALA A 147 10.02 -15.12 -2.82
N SER A 148 11.18 -15.02 -3.48
CA SER A 148 12.11 -13.90 -3.42
C SER A 148 12.27 -13.29 -4.80
N TYR A 149 12.39 -11.96 -4.86
CA TYR A 149 12.49 -11.20 -6.09
C TYR A 149 13.63 -10.20 -6.01
N LYS A 150 14.22 -9.86 -7.15
CA LYS A 150 15.24 -8.82 -7.25
C LYS A 150 14.66 -7.47 -7.64
N TYR A 151 13.66 -7.48 -8.53
CA TYR A 151 13.12 -6.24 -9.13
C TYR A 151 11.79 -5.79 -8.52
N VAL A 152 11.27 -6.48 -7.51
CA VAL A 152 9.97 -6.21 -6.90
C VAL A 152 10.12 -5.82 -5.45
N PHE A 153 9.51 -4.68 -5.08
CA PHE A 153 9.42 -4.16 -3.71
C PHE A 153 7.97 -3.92 -3.34
N ARG A 154 7.63 -3.97 -2.04
CA ARG A 154 6.30 -3.56 -1.56
C ARG A 154 6.42 -2.57 -0.42
N THR A 155 5.85 -1.36 -0.62
CA THR A 155 5.87 -0.28 0.36
C THR A 155 4.72 -0.33 1.35
N GLY A 156 3.65 -1.07 1.06
CA GLY A 156 2.52 -1.28 1.96
C GLY A 156 2.69 -2.48 2.89
N PRO A 157 1.99 -2.52 4.04
CA PRO A 157 1.99 -3.66 4.96
C PRO A 157 1.25 -4.87 4.35
N HIS A 158 1.48 -6.03 4.92
CA HIS A 158 0.71 -7.25 4.63
C HIS A 158 -0.35 -7.54 5.69
N ALA A 159 -1.24 -8.52 5.40
CA ALA A 159 -2.42 -8.83 6.19
C ALA A 159 -2.13 -9.11 7.68
N ALA A 160 -1.02 -9.78 7.99
CA ALA A 160 -0.71 -10.11 9.38
C ALA A 160 -0.56 -8.85 10.25
N MET A 161 0.12 -7.80 9.75
CA MET A 161 0.30 -6.55 10.48
C MET A 161 -1.04 -5.96 10.92
N ASP A 162 -2.01 -5.91 9.99
CA ASP A 162 -3.33 -5.35 10.24
C ASP A 162 -4.12 -6.15 11.27
N ASN A 163 -4.06 -7.47 11.16
CA ASN A 163 -4.90 -8.39 11.91
C ASN A 163 -4.33 -8.69 13.30
N ILE A 164 -3.00 -8.76 13.43
CA ILE A 164 -2.33 -8.84 14.75
C ILE A 164 -2.60 -7.56 15.54
N ALA A 165 -2.48 -6.37 14.89
CA ALA A 165 -2.80 -5.10 15.52
C ALA A 165 -4.26 -5.05 16.01
N GLY A 166 -5.21 -5.59 15.21
CA GLY A 166 -6.62 -5.72 15.60
C GLY A 166 -6.81 -6.57 16.85
N ALA A 167 -6.19 -7.74 16.91
CA ALA A 167 -6.27 -8.63 18.07
C ALA A 167 -5.59 -7.99 19.32
N LEU A 168 -4.46 -7.31 19.15
CA LEU A 168 -3.80 -6.55 20.21
C LEU A 168 -4.65 -5.37 20.70
N TYR A 169 -5.37 -4.68 19.79
CA TYR A 169 -6.30 -3.62 20.16
C TYR A 169 -7.40 -4.15 21.08
N LEU A 170 -8.03 -5.27 20.72
CA LEU A 170 -9.04 -5.91 21.57
C LEU A 170 -8.48 -6.23 22.94
N LYS A 171 -7.26 -6.79 23.01
CA LYS A 171 -6.58 -7.12 24.28
C LYS A 171 -6.34 -5.87 25.12
N ARG A 172 -5.80 -4.79 24.55
CA ARG A 172 -5.53 -3.53 25.28
C ARG A 172 -6.79 -2.86 25.80
N LYS A 173 -7.88 -2.93 25.05
CA LYS A 173 -9.17 -2.35 25.44
C LYS A 173 -10.01 -3.27 26.36
N GLY A 174 -9.50 -4.43 26.75
CA GLY A 174 -10.22 -5.38 27.58
C GLY A 174 -11.48 -5.96 26.90
N ILE A 175 -11.52 -5.94 25.57
CA ILE A 175 -12.61 -6.51 24.78
C ILE A 175 -12.32 -8.00 24.59
N THR A 176 -13.08 -8.85 25.26
CA THR A 176 -12.90 -10.32 25.22
C THR A 176 -14.04 -10.96 24.44
N PRO A 177 -13.88 -11.18 23.14
CA PRO A 177 -14.95 -11.79 22.33
C PRO A 177 -15.12 -13.26 22.68
N LYS A 178 -16.36 -13.70 22.82
CA LYS A 178 -16.72 -15.11 23.04
C LYS A 178 -17.18 -15.79 21.74
N LYS A 179 -17.81 -15.02 20.86
CA LYS A 179 -18.36 -15.49 19.58
C LYS A 179 -17.97 -14.52 18.48
N ILE A 180 -17.20 -15.00 17.53
CA ILE A 180 -16.75 -14.19 16.39
C ILE A 180 -17.40 -14.69 15.10
N ALA A 181 -17.89 -13.76 14.29
CA ALA A 181 -18.19 -13.98 12.88
C ALA A 181 -17.18 -13.26 12.00
N ALA A 182 -16.95 -13.79 10.81
CA ALA A 182 -16.12 -13.17 9.78
C ALA A 182 -16.90 -12.99 8.49
N ILE A 183 -16.66 -11.85 7.80
CA ILE A 183 -17.07 -11.64 6.43
C ILE A 183 -15.91 -11.00 5.66
N ASN A 184 -15.34 -11.73 4.70
CA ASN A 184 -14.18 -11.32 3.92
C ASN A 184 -14.38 -11.69 2.46
N GLN A 185 -13.81 -10.91 1.54
CA GLN A 185 -13.88 -11.21 0.11
C GLN A 185 -13.14 -12.52 -0.20
N ASN A 186 -13.72 -13.37 -1.05
CA ASN A 186 -13.19 -14.70 -1.36
C ASN A 186 -12.02 -14.65 -2.36
N TYR A 187 -10.87 -14.19 -1.91
CA TYR A 187 -9.60 -14.25 -2.62
C TYR A 187 -8.42 -14.11 -1.63
N ALA A 188 -7.17 -14.10 -2.11
CA ALA A 188 -5.98 -14.18 -1.25
C ALA A 188 -6.01 -13.19 -0.06
N TRP A 189 -6.31 -11.91 -0.28
CA TRP A 189 -6.39 -10.92 0.78
C TRP A 189 -7.37 -11.28 1.90
N GLY A 190 -8.61 -11.62 1.53
CA GLY A 190 -9.64 -11.92 2.52
C GLY A 190 -9.38 -13.21 3.29
N GLN A 191 -8.84 -14.23 2.60
CA GLN A 191 -8.48 -15.51 3.21
C GLN A 191 -7.29 -15.37 4.16
N ASP A 192 -6.21 -14.68 3.73
CA ASP A 192 -5.02 -14.47 4.54
C ASP A 192 -5.33 -13.57 5.75
N SER A 193 -6.09 -12.48 5.56
CA SER A 193 -6.52 -11.60 6.67
C SER A 193 -7.30 -12.37 7.73
N TRP A 194 -8.20 -13.23 7.31
CA TRP A 194 -8.96 -14.04 8.27
C TRP A 194 -8.09 -15.06 8.99
N ALA A 195 -7.19 -15.74 8.27
CA ALA A 195 -6.28 -16.71 8.88
C ALA A 195 -5.38 -16.06 9.95
N ASP A 196 -4.83 -14.88 9.66
CA ASP A 196 -3.97 -14.14 10.58
C ASP A 196 -4.74 -13.62 11.80
N PHE A 197 -5.96 -13.08 11.59
CA PHE A 197 -6.80 -12.63 12.70
C PHE A 197 -7.24 -13.79 13.58
N LYS A 198 -7.78 -14.86 12.99
CA LYS A 198 -8.22 -16.06 13.72
C LYS A 198 -7.08 -16.68 14.53
N GLY A 199 -5.90 -16.84 13.90
CA GLY A 199 -4.72 -17.36 14.59
C GLY A 199 -4.30 -16.47 15.79
N SER A 200 -4.39 -15.14 15.64
CA SER A 200 -4.11 -14.20 16.72
C SER A 200 -5.14 -14.28 17.85
N ILE A 201 -6.41 -14.46 17.51
CA ILE A 201 -7.50 -14.66 18.49
C ILE A 201 -7.29 -15.96 19.27
N ASP A 202 -6.92 -17.07 18.60
CA ASP A 202 -6.66 -18.36 19.26
C ASP A 202 -5.56 -18.23 20.35
N ILE A 203 -4.57 -17.36 20.14
CA ILE A 203 -3.49 -17.10 21.11
C ILE A 203 -3.92 -16.15 22.22
N PHE A 204 -4.54 -15.00 21.87
CA PHE A 204 -4.84 -13.96 22.87
C PHE A 204 -6.14 -14.22 23.63
N PHE A 205 -7.08 -14.96 23.06
CA PHE A 205 -8.41 -15.22 23.62
C PHE A 205 -8.80 -16.71 23.46
N PRO A 206 -8.06 -17.63 24.11
CA PRO A 206 -8.34 -19.06 24.01
C PRO A 206 -9.75 -19.33 24.51
N GLY A 207 -10.48 -20.17 23.77
CA GLY A 207 -11.88 -20.49 24.03
C GLY A 207 -12.90 -19.62 23.32
N THR A 208 -12.47 -18.65 22.50
CA THR A 208 -13.35 -17.93 21.57
C THR A 208 -13.91 -18.88 20.51
N SER A 209 -15.23 -18.83 20.29
CA SER A 209 -15.89 -19.66 19.28
C SER A 209 -16.06 -18.89 17.97
N ILE A 210 -15.70 -19.49 16.85
CA ILE A 210 -16.03 -18.97 15.51
C ILE A 210 -17.42 -19.49 15.15
N VAL A 211 -18.40 -18.59 15.03
CA VAL A 211 -19.81 -18.95 14.85
C VAL A 211 -20.32 -18.75 13.42
N SER A 212 -19.59 -18.00 12.58
CA SER A 212 -19.90 -17.82 11.16
C SER A 212 -18.64 -17.38 10.40
N GLU A 213 -18.39 -17.97 9.24
CA GLU A 213 -17.32 -17.61 8.33
C GLU A 213 -17.93 -17.42 6.94
N GLN A 214 -17.93 -16.17 6.43
CA GLN A 214 -18.56 -15.81 5.18
C GLN A 214 -17.50 -15.27 4.20
N PHE A 215 -17.45 -15.85 3.00
CA PHE A 215 -16.53 -15.45 1.95
C PHE A 215 -17.27 -15.17 0.63
N PRO A 216 -18.00 -14.04 0.54
CA PRO A 216 -18.66 -13.65 -0.69
C PRO A 216 -17.64 -13.39 -1.80
N LYS A 217 -18.09 -13.53 -3.04
CA LYS A 217 -17.29 -13.22 -4.23
C LYS A 217 -16.83 -11.76 -4.19
N PHE A 218 -15.58 -11.51 -4.58
CA PHE A 218 -15.03 -10.16 -4.73
C PHE A 218 -15.88 -9.32 -5.68
N LEU A 219 -16.20 -8.10 -5.27
CA LEU A 219 -17.07 -7.13 -5.94
C LEU A 219 -18.50 -7.65 -6.20
N SER A 220 -19.06 -8.43 -5.28
CA SER A 220 -20.46 -8.89 -5.38
C SER A 220 -21.49 -7.81 -5.07
N GLY A 221 -21.19 -6.88 -4.16
CA GLY A 221 -22.03 -5.75 -3.79
C GLY A 221 -23.33 -6.11 -3.05
N GLN A 222 -23.64 -7.39 -2.85
CA GLN A 222 -24.86 -7.89 -2.23
C GLN A 222 -24.53 -8.91 -1.14
N TYR A 223 -24.94 -8.64 0.10
CA TYR A 223 -24.54 -9.41 1.30
C TYR A 223 -25.71 -9.84 2.15
N GLY A 224 -26.90 -9.91 1.58
CA GLY A 224 -28.13 -10.21 2.31
C GLY A 224 -28.15 -11.58 2.98
N SER A 225 -27.60 -12.62 2.34
CA SER A 225 -27.46 -13.97 2.85
C SER A 225 -26.46 -14.05 3.99
N GLU A 226 -25.30 -13.46 3.79
CA GLU A 226 -24.19 -13.43 4.76
C GLU A 226 -24.61 -12.68 6.04
N ILE A 227 -25.26 -11.51 5.89
CA ILE A 227 -25.80 -10.73 7.00
C ILE A 227 -26.84 -11.54 7.77
N SER A 228 -27.77 -12.22 7.07
CA SER A 228 -28.78 -13.07 7.72
C SER A 228 -28.16 -14.20 8.51
N ALA A 229 -27.13 -14.88 7.96
CA ALA A 229 -26.41 -15.96 8.63
C ALA A 229 -25.71 -15.43 9.91
N MET A 230 -25.05 -14.28 9.85
CA MET A 230 -24.41 -13.66 11.02
C MET A 230 -25.44 -13.22 12.08
N MET A 231 -26.60 -12.69 11.67
CA MET A 231 -27.66 -12.34 12.62
C MET A 231 -28.22 -13.56 13.37
N VAL A 232 -28.33 -14.72 12.71
CA VAL A 232 -28.73 -15.99 13.34
C VAL A 232 -27.65 -16.49 14.29
N ALA A 233 -26.36 -16.38 13.90
CA ALA A 233 -25.22 -16.81 14.71
C ALA A 233 -25.00 -15.97 15.96
N LYS A 234 -25.49 -14.72 16.00
CA LYS A 234 -25.39 -13.77 17.13
C LYS A 234 -23.94 -13.61 17.63
N PRO A 235 -22.99 -13.19 16.80
CA PRO A 235 -21.62 -12.91 17.24
C PRO A 235 -21.60 -11.69 18.14
N ASP A 236 -20.64 -11.62 19.07
CA ASP A 236 -20.33 -10.41 19.83
C ASP A 236 -19.24 -9.56 19.17
N LEU A 237 -18.48 -10.15 18.23
CA LEU A 237 -17.54 -9.45 17.36
C LEU A 237 -17.68 -9.92 15.91
N ILE A 238 -17.68 -8.99 14.98
CA ILE A 238 -17.60 -9.24 13.54
C ILE A 238 -16.24 -8.74 13.04
N HIS A 239 -15.46 -9.60 12.40
CA HIS A 239 -14.25 -9.27 11.69
C HIS A 239 -14.53 -9.07 10.20
N SER A 240 -13.99 -8.02 9.60
CA SER A 240 -13.99 -7.86 8.14
C SER A 240 -12.72 -7.20 7.63
N SER A 241 -12.16 -7.76 6.58
CA SER A 241 -11.12 -7.17 5.74
C SER A 241 -11.66 -6.70 4.38
N MET A 242 -12.98 -6.61 4.23
CA MET A 242 -13.59 -6.09 3.01
C MET A 242 -13.13 -4.65 2.75
N TRP A 243 -13.06 -4.27 1.49
CA TRP A 243 -12.63 -2.95 1.05
C TRP A 243 -13.36 -2.49 -0.21
N GLY A 244 -13.20 -1.22 -0.58
CA GLY A 244 -13.87 -0.63 -1.74
C GLY A 244 -15.37 -0.59 -1.56
N GLY A 245 -16.11 -0.63 -2.66
CA GLY A 245 -17.56 -0.63 -2.68
C GLY A 245 -18.22 -1.83 -1.99
N ASP A 246 -17.48 -2.94 -1.85
CA ASP A 246 -17.96 -4.10 -1.09
C ASP A 246 -18.12 -3.76 0.39
N LEU A 247 -17.14 -3.08 0.99
CA LEU A 247 -17.24 -2.65 2.38
C LEU A 247 -18.34 -1.61 2.57
N GLU A 248 -18.46 -0.64 1.67
CA GLU A 248 -19.56 0.34 1.71
C GLU A 248 -20.93 -0.34 1.69
N SER A 249 -21.11 -1.25 0.75
CA SER A 249 -22.36 -2.02 0.60
C SER A 249 -22.65 -2.88 1.81
N PHE A 250 -21.65 -3.56 2.36
CA PHE A 250 -21.80 -4.38 3.58
C PHE A 250 -22.22 -3.52 4.79
N ILE A 251 -21.56 -2.37 5.00
CA ILE A 251 -21.90 -1.47 6.12
C ILE A 251 -23.33 -0.95 5.97
N ILE A 252 -23.72 -0.47 4.78
CA ILE A 252 -25.09 0.04 4.55
C ILE A 252 -26.15 -1.05 4.76
N GLN A 253 -25.96 -2.24 4.17
CA GLN A 253 -26.91 -3.35 4.29
C GLN A 253 -26.97 -3.90 5.71
N GLY A 254 -25.82 -4.03 6.40
CA GLY A 254 -25.74 -4.48 7.78
C GLY A 254 -26.38 -3.51 8.77
N ALA A 255 -26.12 -2.20 8.60
CA ALA A 255 -26.73 -1.16 9.44
C ALA A 255 -28.24 -1.12 9.28
N THR A 256 -28.75 -1.16 8.04
CA THR A 256 -30.18 -1.19 7.73
C THR A 256 -30.91 -2.37 8.38
N ARG A 257 -30.26 -3.53 8.44
CA ARG A 257 -30.81 -4.75 9.06
C ARG A 257 -30.56 -4.84 10.57
N GLY A 258 -29.80 -3.89 11.15
CA GLY A 258 -29.51 -3.84 12.58
C GLY A 258 -28.42 -4.82 13.03
N LEU A 259 -27.59 -5.35 12.12
CA LEU A 259 -26.50 -6.28 12.43
C LEU A 259 -25.55 -5.73 13.50
N PHE A 260 -25.25 -4.44 13.45
CA PHE A 260 -24.25 -3.79 14.32
C PHE A 260 -24.78 -3.34 15.69
N ARG A 261 -26.07 -3.62 16.00
CA ARG A 261 -26.68 -3.22 17.29
C ARG A 261 -26.13 -4.03 18.48
N ASN A 262 -25.84 -5.32 18.25
CA ASN A 262 -25.46 -6.26 19.29
C ASN A 262 -24.06 -6.86 19.09
N SER A 263 -23.35 -6.44 18.04
CA SER A 263 -22.02 -6.93 17.72
C SER A 263 -21.06 -5.76 17.62
N LYS A 264 -19.91 -5.87 18.26
CA LYS A 264 -18.77 -5.00 17.91
C LYS A 264 -18.28 -5.37 16.51
N VAL A 265 -17.66 -4.41 15.82
CA VAL A 265 -17.12 -4.64 14.47
C VAL A 265 -15.68 -4.21 14.44
N PHE A 266 -14.83 -5.03 13.86
CA PHE A 266 -13.45 -4.69 13.53
C PHE A 266 -13.26 -4.76 12.01
N LEU A 267 -12.86 -3.64 11.43
CA LEU A 267 -12.52 -3.46 10.01
C LEU A 267 -11.03 -3.24 9.89
N SER A 268 -10.29 -4.21 9.35
CA SER A 268 -8.81 -4.12 9.24
C SER A 268 -8.35 -3.04 8.24
N ALA A 269 -9.21 -2.65 7.30
CA ALA A 269 -8.93 -1.66 6.26
C ALA A 269 -10.17 -0.78 6.00
N GLY A 270 -10.68 -0.08 7.03
CA GLY A 270 -12.00 0.58 6.95
C GLY A 270 -12.00 2.10 6.78
N ASP A 271 -10.87 2.78 6.87
CA ASP A 271 -10.83 4.25 6.86
C ASP A 271 -11.24 4.87 5.52
N HIS A 272 -10.96 4.19 4.41
CA HIS A 272 -11.20 4.68 3.05
C HIS A 272 -12.68 4.86 2.71
N VAL A 273 -13.59 4.21 3.45
CA VAL A 273 -15.05 4.36 3.26
C VAL A 273 -15.68 5.42 4.16
N LEU A 274 -14.93 6.00 5.11
CA LEU A 274 -15.46 7.04 6.01
C LEU A 274 -15.98 8.28 5.26
N PRO A 275 -15.31 8.79 4.19
CA PRO A 275 -15.82 9.95 3.46
C PRO A 275 -17.16 9.70 2.78
N SER A 276 -17.33 8.55 2.12
CA SER A 276 -18.54 8.19 1.37
C SER A 276 -19.70 7.80 2.27
N LEU A 277 -19.45 7.04 3.33
CA LEU A 277 -20.47 6.63 4.28
C LEU A 277 -20.97 7.78 5.16
N GLY A 278 -20.09 8.70 5.56
CA GLY A 278 -20.47 9.86 6.37
C GLY A 278 -21.29 9.45 7.60
N ARG A 279 -22.55 9.91 7.69
CA ARG A 279 -23.48 9.56 8.79
C ARG A 279 -23.99 8.11 8.75
N ASN A 280 -23.85 7.44 7.63
CA ASN A 280 -24.22 6.02 7.50
C ASN A 280 -23.17 5.09 8.12
N MET A 281 -21.97 5.61 8.45
CA MET A 281 -20.98 4.85 9.21
C MET A 281 -21.42 4.72 10.66
N PRO A 282 -21.65 3.49 11.19
CA PRO A 282 -22.01 3.31 12.59
C PRO A 282 -20.90 3.82 13.51
N GLU A 283 -21.27 4.43 14.63
CA GLU A 283 -20.33 4.80 15.68
C GLU A 283 -19.89 3.56 16.49
N GLY A 284 -18.68 3.57 17.03
CA GLY A 284 -18.16 2.48 17.84
C GLY A 284 -17.52 1.32 17.05
N VAL A 285 -17.39 1.45 15.72
CA VAL A 285 -16.69 0.46 14.88
C VAL A 285 -15.19 0.64 15.05
N ILE A 286 -14.46 -0.44 15.31
CA ILE A 286 -12.99 -0.45 15.39
C ILE A 286 -12.46 -0.49 13.95
N VAL A 287 -11.64 0.48 13.59
CA VAL A 287 -11.16 0.67 12.22
C VAL A 287 -9.64 0.77 12.18
N GLY A 288 -9.02 -0.05 11.36
CA GLY A 288 -7.65 0.11 10.89
C GLY A 288 -7.61 0.76 9.50
N ALA A 289 -6.46 1.31 9.16
CA ALA A 289 -6.18 1.93 7.89
C ALA A 289 -4.96 1.30 7.21
N ARG A 290 -4.59 0.07 7.59
CA ARG A 290 -3.39 -0.62 7.12
C ARG A 290 -2.12 0.23 7.30
N GLY A 291 -2.02 0.87 8.46
CA GLY A 291 -0.98 1.81 8.84
C GLY A 291 -1.57 3.02 9.58
N PRO A 292 -0.74 3.91 10.10
CA PRO A 292 -1.19 5.15 10.72
C PRO A 292 -1.49 6.22 9.65
N HIS A 293 -2.61 6.03 8.93
CA HIS A 293 -3.03 6.88 7.82
C HIS A 293 -4.25 7.73 8.17
N GLY A 294 -4.53 8.76 7.40
CA GLY A 294 -5.72 9.59 7.57
C GLY A 294 -5.81 10.23 8.96
N ASP A 295 -6.90 9.97 9.68
CA ASP A 295 -7.09 10.42 11.07
C ASP A 295 -6.13 9.72 12.06
N LEU A 296 -5.57 8.58 11.69
CA LEU A 296 -4.59 7.83 12.49
C LEU A 296 -3.16 8.32 12.29
N ALA A 297 -2.92 9.27 11.37
CA ALA A 297 -1.57 9.74 11.06
C ALA A 297 -0.93 10.46 12.27
N PRO A 298 0.39 10.28 12.48
CA PRO A 298 1.09 10.95 13.56
C PRO A 298 1.12 12.47 13.35
N ASP A 299 1.34 13.21 14.43
CA ASP A 299 1.54 14.65 14.38
C ASP A 299 3.01 14.95 14.07
N THR A 300 3.36 14.97 12.78
CA THR A 300 4.69 15.32 12.27
C THR A 300 4.56 16.41 11.19
N GLU A 301 5.65 17.15 10.94
CA GLU A 301 5.69 18.19 9.91
C GLU A 301 5.26 17.63 8.55
N LEU A 302 5.82 16.50 8.13
CA LEU A 302 5.51 15.87 6.85
C LEU A 302 4.05 15.39 6.77
N ALA A 303 3.51 14.82 7.86
CA ALA A 303 2.12 14.39 7.93
C ALA A 303 1.15 15.57 7.83
N ASN A 304 1.43 16.65 8.57
CA ASN A 304 0.60 17.85 8.56
C ASN A 304 0.67 18.55 7.19
N TRP A 305 1.86 18.74 6.66
CA TRP A 305 2.06 19.30 5.33
C TRP A 305 1.26 18.52 4.27
N PHE A 306 1.37 17.17 4.27
CA PHE A 306 0.65 16.33 3.31
C PHE A 306 -0.87 16.48 3.46
N LYS A 307 -1.39 16.29 4.68
CA LYS A 307 -2.84 16.38 4.96
C LYS A 307 -3.43 17.74 4.61
N GLU A 308 -2.75 18.84 4.94
CA GLU A 308 -3.26 20.19 4.71
C GLU A 308 -3.26 20.54 3.22
N ASN A 309 -2.16 20.27 2.51
CA ASN A 309 -2.04 20.67 1.12
C ASN A 309 -2.91 19.82 0.19
N ILE A 310 -2.95 18.49 0.35
CA ILE A 310 -3.81 17.63 -0.47
C ILE A 310 -5.30 17.89 -0.21
N LYS A 311 -5.71 18.14 1.04
CA LYS A 311 -7.09 18.51 1.34
C LYS A 311 -7.48 19.83 0.67
N LYS A 312 -6.57 20.80 0.69
CA LYS A 312 -6.78 22.11 0.03
C LYS A 312 -6.88 21.95 -1.48
N GLU A 313 -5.97 21.18 -2.09
CA GLU A 313 -5.93 20.98 -3.54
C GLU A 313 -7.16 20.25 -4.07
N LEU A 314 -7.61 19.22 -3.37
CA LEU A 314 -8.73 18.38 -3.78
C LEU A 314 -10.11 18.87 -3.24
N GLY A 315 -10.14 19.84 -2.35
CA GLY A 315 -11.37 20.29 -1.70
C GLY A 315 -12.04 19.24 -0.80
N ILE A 316 -11.24 18.29 -0.23
CA ILE A 316 -11.73 17.20 0.60
C ILE A 316 -11.57 17.50 2.09
N LYS A 317 -12.38 16.83 2.93
CA LYS A 317 -12.35 17.04 4.38
C LYS A 317 -11.34 16.16 5.12
N MET A 318 -10.97 15.03 4.55
CA MET A 318 -10.03 14.08 5.16
C MET A 318 -9.23 13.35 4.10
N THR A 319 -8.02 12.95 4.48
CA THR A 319 -7.21 11.99 3.71
C THR A 319 -7.51 10.57 4.16
N THR A 320 -7.29 9.61 3.29
CA THR A 320 -7.54 8.20 3.56
C THR A 320 -6.30 7.36 3.22
N GLN A 321 -6.28 6.13 3.70
CA GLN A 321 -5.21 5.16 3.49
C GLN A 321 -4.65 5.16 2.05
N PRO A 322 -5.45 5.06 0.97
CA PRO A 322 -4.89 4.97 -0.37
C PRO A 322 -4.04 6.19 -0.75
N MET A 323 -4.45 7.41 -0.34
CA MET A 323 -3.67 8.63 -0.59
C MET A 323 -2.31 8.59 0.10
N HIS A 324 -2.29 8.18 1.37
CA HIS A 324 -1.05 8.02 2.15
C HIS A 324 -0.13 6.95 1.56
N LYS A 325 -0.69 5.83 1.09
CA LYS A 325 0.07 4.76 0.44
C LYS A 325 0.75 5.23 -0.85
N GLY A 326 0.05 6.02 -1.66
CA GLY A 326 0.63 6.67 -2.83
C GLY A 326 1.81 7.57 -2.46
N ALA A 327 1.63 8.42 -1.43
CA ALA A 327 2.68 9.29 -0.93
C ALA A 327 3.91 8.50 -0.41
N MET A 328 3.69 7.44 0.36
CA MET A 328 4.76 6.58 0.87
C MET A 328 5.59 5.97 -0.27
N ALA A 329 4.94 5.44 -1.30
CA ALA A 329 5.61 4.82 -2.44
C ALA A 329 6.40 5.84 -3.29
N ALA A 330 5.88 7.04 -3.50
CA ALA A 330 6.56 8.12 -4.18
C ALA A 330 7.83 8.57 -3.42
N LEU A 331 7.73 8.72 -2.09
CA LEU A 331 8.86 9.11 -1.24
C LEU A 331 9.91 8.00 -1.10
N PHE A 332 9.51 6.73 -1.09
CA PHE A 332 10.42 5.59 -1.15
C PHE A 332 11.30 5.65 -2.41
N LEU A 333 10.67 5.81 -3.58
CA LEU A 333 11.38 5.92 -4.84
C LEU A 333 12.34 7.10 -4.84
N LYS A 334 11.87 8.29 -4.43
CA LYS A 334 12.71 9.49 -4.33
C LYS A 334 13.92 9.27 -3.43
N LYS A 335 13.71 8.75 -2.21
CA LYS A 335 14.77 8.53 -1.22
C LYS A 335 15.86 7.61 -1.75
N ALA A 336 15.49 6.49 -2.38
CA ALA A 336 16.44 5.53 -2.91
C ALA A 336 17.31 6.13 -4.03
N TYR A 337 16.71 6.82 -5.00
CA TYR A 337 17.44 7.48 -6.08
C TYR A 337 18.33 8.62 -5.58
N ASP A 338 17.80 9.47 -4.70
CA ASP A 338 18.58 10.61 -4.16
C ASP A 338 19.81 10.11 -3.37
N GLN A 339 19.68 9.01 -2.62
CA GLN A 339 20.83 8.37 -1.93
C GLN A 339 21.82 7.78 -2.92
N ALA A 340 21.36 7.03 -3.92
CA ALA A 340 22.22 6.43 -4.93
C ALA A 340 23.05 7.48 -5.68
N ILE A 341 22.45 8.61 -6.02
CA ILE A 341 23.14 9.72 -6.69
C ILE A 341 24.14 10.39 -5.76
N LYS A 342 23.75 10.61 -4.49
CA LYS A 342 24.65 11.22 -3.51
C LYS A 342 25.95 10.43 -3.33
N GLU A 343 25.85 9.08 -3.37
CA GLU A 343 27.02 8.22 -3.21
C GLU A 343 27.83 8.06 -4.51
N ASN A 344 27.15 7.87 -5.64
CA ASN A 344 27.80 7.55 -6.91
C ASN A 344 28.14 8.76 -7.77
N SER A 345 27.60 9.95 -7.46
CA SER A 345 27.73 11.20 -8.24
C SER A 345 27.26 11.11 -9.70
N VAL A 346 26.55 10.03 -10.06
CA VAL A 346 25.97 9.80 -11.39
C VAL A 346 24.54 9.25 -11.21
N PHE A 347 23.71 9.39 -12.25
CA PHE A 347 22.38 8.82 -12.22
C PHE A 347 22.46 7.28 -12.22
N PRO A 348 21.87 6.58 -11.24
CA PRO A 348 22.09 5.15 -11.06
C PRO A 348 21.37 4.32 -12.12
N SER A 349 21.93 3.13 -12.42
CA SER A 349 21.22 2.07 -13.11
C SER A 349 20.10 1.49 -12.23
N THR A 350 19.21 0.68 -12.80
CA THR A 350 18.17 -0.03 -12.03
C THR A 350 18.80 -0.91 -10.95
N GLU A 351 19.84 -1.64 -11.30
CA GLU A 351 20.56 -2.52 -10.36
C GLU A 351 21.25 -1.75 -9.23
N ASP A 352 21.71 -0.54 -9.50
CA ASP A 352 22.32 0.28 -8.45
C ASP A 352 21.27 0.84 -7.50
N VAL A 353 20.14 1.33 -8.01
CA VAL A 353 19.10 1.87 -7.13
C VAL A 353 18.47 0.78 -6.25
N ILE A 354 18.35 -0.47 -6.74
CA ILE A 354 17.88 -1.62 -5.97
C ILE A 354 18.70 -1.80 -4.68
N LYS A 355 20.04 -1.67 -4.74
CA LYS A 355 20.91 -1.77 -3.57
C LYS A 355 20.59 -0.74 -2.49
N PHE A 356 20.08 0.43 -2.88
CA PHE A 356 19.65 1.47 -1.95
C PHE A 356 18.19 1.33 -1.51
N MET A 357 17.41 0.51 -2.19
CA MET A 357 16.06 0.17 -1.79
C MET A 357 16.03 -0.92 -0.72
N GLU A 358 16.93 -1.91 -0.84
CA GLU A 358 17.06 -3.00 0.13
C GLU A 358 17.43 -2.45 1.51
N GLY A 359 16.63 -2.77 2.52
CA GLY A 359 16.84 -2.29 3.89
C GLY A 359 16.62 -0.78 4.10
N LEU A 360 16.07 -0.05 3.13
CA LEU A 360 15.87 1.38 3.22
C LEU A 360 14.89 1.75 4.34
N THR A 361 15.26 2.76 5.11
CA THR A 361 14.37 3.47 6.04
C THR A 361 14.02 4.84 5.46
N TRP A 362 12.74 5.21 5.44
CA TRP A 362 12.31 6.51 4.96
C TRP A 362 11.15 7.09 5.76
N ASP A 363 11.12 8.42 5.85
CA ASP A 363 10.03 9.14 6.49
C ASP A 363 8.84 9.28 5.53
N THR A 364 7.64 9.14 6.08
CA THR A 364 6.39 9.23 5.32
C THR A 364 5.38 10.10 6.06
N PRO A 365 4.29 10.54 5.41
CA PRO A 365 3.18 11.20 6.10
C PRO A 365 2.49 10.33 7.15
N SER A 366 2.91 9.08 7.28
CA SER A 366 2.39 8.08 8.21
C SER A 366 3.45 7.60 9.20
N GLY A 367 4.49 8.42 9.41
CA GLY A 367 5.65 8.04 10.21
C GLY A 367 6.69 7.23 9.42
N PRO A 368 7.74 6.74 10.08
CA PRO A 368 8.81 6.00 9.43
C PRO A 368 8.35 4.62 8.93
N ALA A 369 8.90 4.22 7.79
CA ALA A 369 8.73 2.89 7.22
C ALA A 369 10.11 2.27 6.93
N TYR A 370 10.18 0.96 6.93
CA TYR A 370 11.43 0.19 6.87
C TYR A 370 11.29 -0.96 5.89
N MET A 371 12.22 -1.13 4.96
CA MET A 371 12.34 -2.34 4.14
C MET A 371 13.05 -3.44 4.95
N ALA A 372 12.31 -4.26 5.69
CA ALA A 372 12.85 -5.14 6.71
C ALA A 372 12.57 -6.64 6.49
N LEU A 373 11.56 -7.01 5.72
CA LEU A 373 11.21 -8.39 5.45
C LEU A 373 11.42 -8.74 3.98
N GLY A 374 11.41 -10.04 3.63
CA GLY A 374 11.60 -10.51 2.26
C GLY A 374 12.96 -10.10 1.70
N ASN A 375 14.03 -10.26 2.49
CA ASN A 375 15.40 -9.82 2.16
C ASN A 375 15.48 -8.30 1.87
N GLY A 376 14.70 -7.48 2.59
CA GLY A 376 14.69 -6.04 2.41
C GLY A 376 13.78 -5.53 1.28
N HIS A 377 12.84 -6.36 0.80
CA HIS A 377 11.90 -6.01 -0.27
C HIS A 377 10.47 -5.75 0.22
N GLN A 378 10.17 -6.10 1.47
CA GLN A 378 8.88 -5.87 2.11
C GLN A 378 8.99 -4.81 3.21
N ALA A 379 8.24 -3.76 3.08
CA ALA A 379 8.16 -2.72 4.11
C ALA A 379 7.37 -3.18 5.34
N ILE A 380 7.83 -2.71 6.50
CA ILE A 380 7.10 -2.72 7.76
C ILE A 380 6.94 -1.29 8.29
N GLN A 381 5.94 -1.07 9.10
CA GLN A 381 5.71 0.20 9.81
C GLN A 381 4.87 -0.04 11.07
N ALA A 382 4.74 0.97 11.91
CA ALA A 382 3.76 0.96 12.99
C ALA A 382 2.34 0.81 12.44
N MET A 383 1.45 0.21 13.22
CA MET A 383 0.04 0.13 12.92
C MET A 383 -0.75 1.02 13.88
N ALA A 384 -1.89 1.49 13.43
CA ALA A 384 -2.79 2.28 14.28
C ALA A 384 -4.24 1.87 14.02
N LEU A 385 -5.03 1.87 15.09
CA LEU A 385 -6.47 1.63 15.05
C LEU A 385 -7.19 2.69 15.87
N GLY A 386 -8.41 3.00 15.48
CA GLY A 386 -9.28 3.90 16.21
C GLY A 386 -10.72 3.43 16.17
N VAL A 387 -11.61 4.17 16.78
CA VAL A 387 -13.05 3.89 16.85
C VAL A 387 -13.81 4.99 16.13
N THR A 388 -14.78 4.63 15.33
CA THR A 388 -15.60 5.58 14.59
C THR A 388 -16.47 6.43 15.49
N ALA A 389 -16.50 7.73 15.22
CA ALA A 389 -17.38 8.70 15.85
C ALA A 389 -17.83 9.75 14.83
N TRP A 390 -18.92 10.46 15.13
CA TRP A 390 -19.37 11.58 14.31
C TRP A 390 -18.77 12.90 14.78
N ASP A 391 -18.05 13.58 13.89
CA ASP A 391 -17.58 14.95 14.13
C ASP A 391 -18.68 15.96 13.76
N LYS A 392 -19.28 16.58 14.78
CA LYS A 392 -20.37 17.56 14.60
C LYS A 392 -19.88 18.86 13.96
N LYS A 393 -18.61 19.25 14.22
CA LYS A 393 -18.02 20.50 13.71
C LYS A 393 -17.66 20.36 12.23
N GLU A 394 -16.94 19.32 11.88
CA GLU A 394 -16.51 19.07 10.51
C GLU A 394 -17.57 18.35 9.65
N LYS A 395 -18.65 17.87 10.29
CA LYS A 395 -19.73 17.11 9.65
C LYS A 395 -19.20 15.94 8.83
N ARG A 396 -18.41 15.11 9.47
CA ARG A 396 -17.83 13.86 8.89
C ARG A 396 -17.72 12.76 9.93
N ALA A 397 -17.59 11.52 9.48
CA ALA A 397 -17.08 10.45 10.31
C ALA A 397 -15.59 10.68 10.60
N LYS A 398 -15.13 10.34 11.80
CA LYS A 398 -13.73 10.42 12.23
C LYS A 398 -13.36 9.23 13.08
N LEU A 399 -12.05 9.04 13.30
CA LEU A 399 -11.52 8.05 14.24
C LEU A 399 -11.06 8.75 15.52
N ILE A 400 -11.44 8.16 16.65
CA ILE A 400 -11.06 8.57 18.00
C ILE A 400 -10.52 7.36 18.76
N ASP A 401 -10.06 7.54 20.00
CA ASP A 401 -9.54 6.47 20.86
C ASP A 401 -8.43 5.65 20.17
N ILE A 402 -7.46 6.38 19.62
CA ILE A 402 -6.43 5.84 18.74
C ILE A 402 -5.37 5.12 19.56
N GLU A 403 -5.04 3.89 19.15
CA GLU A 403 -3.94 3.09 19.69
C GLU A 403 -2.90 2.82 18.61
N TYR A 404 -1.61 2.96 18.98
CA TYR A 404 -0.49 2.66 18.13
C TYR A 404 0.21 1.37 18.54
N PHE A 405 0.63 0.59 17.57
CA PHE A 405 1.39 -0.65 17.73
C PHE A 405 2.69 -0.51 16.96
N LYS A 406 3.81 -0.72 17.64
CA LYS A 406 5.13 -0.66 17.01
C LYS A 406 5.25 -1.73 15.93
N ALA A 407 6.10 -1.48 14.93
CA ALA A 407 6.29 -2.41 13.81
C ALA A 407 6.70 -3.81 14.28
N GLU A 408 7.63 -3.90 15.25
CA GLU A 408 8.11 -5.17 15.82
C GLU A 408 7.04 -5.97 16.58
N CYS A 409 5.93 -5.32 16.96
CA CYS A 409 4.82 -5.99 17.65
C CYS A 409 3.85 -6.70 16.70
N VAL A 410 3.90 -6.36 15.44
CA VAL A 410 2.91 -6.81 14.44
C VAL A 410 3.54 -7.48 13.23
N ASN A 411 4.86 -7.61 13.22
CA ASN A 411 5.62 -8.27 12.16
C ASN A 411 6.42 -9.45 12.70
N PRO A 412 6.49 -10.57 11.95
CA PRO A 412 7.39 -11.66 12.29
C PRO A 412 8.84 -11.22 12.16
N PRO A 413 9.78 -11.92 12.79
CA PRO A 413 11.19 -11.83 12.43
C PRO A 413 11.40 -12.22 10.96
N GLU A 414 12.47 -11.68 10.35
CA GLU A 414 12.85 -12.02 8.96
C GLU A 414 13.00 -13.53 8.77
N GLY A 415 12.50 -14.03 7.63
CA GLY A 415 12.56 -15.45 7.27
C GLY A 415 11.49 -16.33 7.95
N ILE A 416 10.64 -15.77 8.80
CA ILE A 416 9.54 -16.51 9.43
C ILE A 416 8.21 -16.08 8.78
N LYS A 417 7.41 -17.05 8.32
CA LYS A 417 6.08 -16.76 7.81
C LYS A 417 5.17 -16.23 8.93
N ALA A 418 4.37 -15.23 8.62
CA ALA A 418 3.53 -14.56 9.60
C ALA A 418 2.58 -15.51 10.33
N LEU A 419 1.90 -16.39 9.61
CA LEU A 419 0.97 -17.35 10.22
C LEU A 419 1.68 -18.38 11.13
N ASP A 420 2.90 -18.77 10.80
CA ASP A 420 3.70 -19.67 11.64
C ASP A 420 4.18 -18.97 12.92
N TRP A 421 4.57 -17.69 12.80
CA TRP A 421 4.91 -16.86 13.96
C TRP A 421 3.72 -16.66 14.91
N ILE A 422 2.53 -16.38 14.36
CA ILE A 422 1.28 -16.26 15.12
C ILE A 422 1.02 -17.57 15.87
N LYS A 423 0.97 -18.71 15.15
CA LYS A 423 0.74 -20.04 15.75
C LYS A 423 1.80 -20.44 16.77
N GLY A 424 3.03 -19.96 16.60
CA GLY A 424 4.14 -20.12 17.55
C GLY A 424 4.05 -19.24 18.80
N GLY A 425 2.95 -18.47 18.97
CA GLY A 425 2.72 -17.58 20.12
C GLY A 425 3.59 -16.34 20.11
N PHE A 426 3.88 -15.80 18.93
CA PHE A 426 4.64 -14.55 18.72
C PHE A 426 6.05 -14.60 19.35
N LYS A 427 6.77 -15.72 19.22
CA LYS A 427 8.11 -15.87 19.77
C LYS A 427 9.06 -14.77 19.28
N GLY A 428 9.79 -14.14 20.23
CA GLY A 428 10.69 -13.02 19.94
C GLY A 428 10.01 -11.65 19.89
N SER A 429 8.70 -11.57 20.06
CA SER A 429 8.01 -10.29 20.25
C SER A 429 8.23 -9.77 21.67
N ASN A 430 8.58 -8.49 21.80
CA ASN A 430 8.75 -7.80 23.09
C ASN A 430 7.52 -6.94 23.44
N CYS A 431 6.35 -7.34 23.00
CA CYS A 431 5.09 -6.64 23.14
C CYS A 431 4.08 -7.38 23.99
#